data_d1df184dd08dabc723c30918ea7b9517
#
_entry.id   d1df184dd08dabc723c30918ea7b9517
#
_cell.length_a   1.000
_cell.length_b   1.000
_cell.length_c   1.000
_cell.angle_alpha   90.00
_cell.angle_beta   90.00
_cell.angle_gamma   90.00
#
_symmetry.space_group_name_H-M   'P 1'
#
loop_
_entity.id
_entity.type
_entity.pdbx_description
1 polymer ?
#
loop_
_entity_poly.entity_id
_entity_poly.type
_entity_poly.pdbx_seq_one_letter_code
_entity_poly.pdbx_strand_id
1 'polypeptide(L)'
;ESTQEHRVELTESSREALTSLLFWTKESKEARMGQKVNPHGMRVGIIKDWDSKWYADKKNFADTLIEDHKIREFLKKKLYSANVSKIEIERAAEDKVRVTIFTAKPGYVIGKGGAEIEKLKKEVQKFTKRNIFIDIKEIKRPDRDAQLVAESIALSLENRVSFRIALKQAMSRTMKSGALGIKAAVSGRLGGADIARSEFYSEGTIPLQTLRADIDYGFAEADTTYGKLGVKVWIYKGEVLPAKKNKEGSEK
;
A
#
# COMPACT_ATOMS: atom_id res chain seq x y z
N GLU A 1 44.95 -10.90 55.99
CA GLU A 1 44.79 -11.51 54.63
C GLU A 1 44.07 -10.51 53.76
N SER A 2 44.86 -9.83 52.90
CA SER A 2 44.41 -8.76 52.01
C SER A 2 43.98 -9.33 50.68
N THR A 3 42.72 -9.25 50.38
CA THR A 3 42.20 -9.49 49.03
C THR A 3 42.50 -8.25 48.16
N GLN A 4 43.53 -8.34 47.33
CA GLN A 4 43.80 -7.35 46.29
C GLN A 4 42.77 -7.51 45.16
N GLU A 5 41.86 -6.55 45.06
CA GLU A 5 41.03 -6.38 43.90
C GLU A 5 41.89 -5.88 42.73
N HIS A 6 42.16 -6.73 41.77
CA HIS A 6 42.78 -6.35 40.48
C HIS A 6 41.75 -5.56 39.66
N ARG A 7 41.80 -4.24 39.80
CA ARG A 7 41.14 -3.34 38.86
C ARG A 7 41.82 -3.37 37.51
N VAL A 8 41.27 -4.09 36.58
CA VAL A 8 41.74 -4.07 35.18
C VAL A 8 41.41 -2.72 34.59
N GLU A 9 42.40 -1.83 34.47
CA GLU A 9 42.27 -0.59 33.72
C GLU A 9 42.23 -0.93 32.23
N LEU A 10 41.00 -0.80 31.65
CA LEU A 10 40.78 -0.93 30.23
C LEU A 10 41.45 0.24 29.51
N THR A 11 42.38 -0.07 28.57
CA THR A 11 43.01 0.94 27.71
C THR A 11 41.96 1.72 26.91
N GLU A 12 42.23 2.99 26.53
CA GLU A 12 41.31 3.84 25.76
C GLU A 12 40.83 3.16 24.48
N SER A 13 41.67 2.42 23.79
CA SER A 13 41.36 1.61 22.62
C SER A 13 40.29 0.53 22.94
N SER A 14 40.37 -0.09 24.12
CA SER A 14 39.37 -1.08 24.57
C SER A 14 38.05 -0.45 24.95
N ARG A 15 38.05 0.81 25.43
CA ARG A 15 36.83 1.57 25.70
C ARG A 15 36.13 2.03 24.42
N GLU A 16 36.88 2.45 23.40
CA GLU A 16 36.35 2.80 22.08
C GLU A 16 35.76 1.57 21.37
N ALA A 17 36.44 0.44 21.45
CA ALA A 17 35.91 -0.81 20.91
C ALA A 17 34.63 -1.27 21.61
N LEU A 18 34.53 -1.12 22.94
CA LEU A 18 33.35 -1.42 23.71
C LEU A 18 32.18 -0.44 23.40
N THR A 19 32.46 0.85 23.20
CA THR A 19 31.48 1.83 22.83
C THR A 19 30.96 1.61 21.40
N SER A 20 31.83 1.27 20.45
CA SER A 20 31.42 0.91 19.09
C SER A 20 30.63 -0.39 19.05
N LEU A 21 30.99 -1.40 19.84
CA LEU A 21 30.22 -2.64 20.01
C LEU A 21 28.86 -2.40 20.67
N LEU A 22 28.75 -1.52 21.68
CA LEU A 22 27.53 -1.14 22.33
C LEU A 22 26.62 -0.32 21.39
N PHE A 23 27.22 0.54 20.57
CA PHE A 23 26.49 1.28 19.53
C PHE A 23 25.93 0.33 18.47
N TRP A 24 26.75 -0.60 17.99
CA TRP A 24 26.32 -1.61 17.01
C TRP A 24 25.26 -2.58 17.58
N THR A 25 25.36 -2.96 18.85
CA THR A 25 24.34 -3.78 19.53
C THR A 25 23.04 -3.02 19.78
N LYS A 26 23.09 -1.68 19.94
CA LYS A 26 21.90 -0.84 20.08
C LYS A 26 21.15 -0.70 18.76
N GLU A 27 21.87 -0.46 17.66
CA GLU A 27 21.28 -0.47 16.31
C GLU A 27 20.70 -1.85 15.94
N SER A 28 21.37 -2.94 16.29
CA SER A 28 20.85 -4.28 16.05
C SER A 28 19.65 -4.65 16.91
N LYS A 29 19.45 -4.03 18.08
CA LYS A 29 18.23 -4.19 18.90
C LYS A 29 17.05 -3.44 18.34
N GLU A 30 17.27 -2.26 17.74
CA GLU A 30 16.21 -1.52 17.05
C GLU A 30 15.79 -2.21 15.73
N ALA A 31 16.71 -2.90 15.05
CA ALA A 31 16.43 -3.72 13.86
C ALA A 31 15.65 -5.01 14.16
N ARG A 32 15.55 -5.44 15.42
CA ARG A 32 14.76 -6.61 15.86
C ARG A 32 13.28 -6.31 16.16
N MET A 33 12.75 -5.24 15.66
CA MET A 33 11.28 -5.06 15.66
C MET A 33 10.67 -6.09 14.73
N GLY A 34 9.77 -6.91 15.24
CA GLY A 34 9.13 -8.00 14.50
C GLY A 34 8.51 -7.55 13.18
N GLN A 35 8.32 -8.49 12.28
CA GLN A 35 7.67 -8.27 10.98
C GLN A 35 6.35 -7.54 11.15
N LYS A 36 6.18 -6.41 10.48
CA LYS A 36 4.92 -5.66 10.50
C LYS A 36 3.92 -6.28 9.54
N VAL A 37 2.71 -6.54 10.03
CA VAL A 37 1.61 -7.06 9.23
C VAL A 37 1.08 -5.98 8.27
N ASN A 38 0.57 -6.41 7.11
CA ASN A 38 -0.12 -5.51 6.19
C ASN A 38 -1.35 -4.89 6.87
N PRO A 39 -1.47 -3.55 6.93
CA PRO A 39 -2.57 -2.88 7.62
C PRO A 39 -3.95 -3.23 7.06
N HIS A 40 -4.05 -3.46 5.76
CA HIS A 40 -5.29 -3.90 5.11
C HIS A 40 -5.66 -5.30 5.59
N GLY A 41 -4.74 -6.26 5.50
CA GLY A 41 -4.97 -7.64 5.93
C GLY A 41 -5.37 -7.77 7.40
N MET A 42 -4.79 -6.94 8.29
CA MET A 42 -5.13 -6.91 9.71
C MET A 42 -6.57 -6.46 9.98
N ARG A 43 -7.18 -5.71 9.06
CA ARG A 43 -8.52 -5.09 9.20
C ARG A 43 -9.58 -5.75 8.34
N VAL A 44 -9.23 -6.77 7.55
CA VAL A 44 -10.19 -7.55 6.77
C VAL A 44 -11.16 -8.26 7.71
N GLY A 45 -12.45 -8.15 7.38
CA GLY A 45 -13.53 -8.72 8.20
C GLY A 45 -13.95 -7.85 9.41
N ILE A 46 -13.23 -6.76 9.71
CA ILE A 46 -13.59 -5.81 10.80
C ILE A 46 -14.13 -4.51 10.20
N ILE A 47 -13.27 -3.77 9.47
CA ILE A 47 -13.63 -2.50 8.82
C ILE A 47 -13.33 -2.49 7.32
N LYS A 48 -12.52 -3.41 6.83
CA LYS A 48 -12.17 -3.58 5.42
C LYS A 48 -12.76 -4.88 4.90
N ASP A 49 -13.10 -4.86 3.63
CA ASP A 49 -13.55 -6.02 2.88
C ASP A 49 -12.45 -6.46 1.90
N TRP A 50 -12.56 -7.66 1.36
CA TRP A 50 -11.63 -8.18 0.36
C TRP A 50 -12.02 -7.74 -1.06
N ASP A 51 -11.04 -7.74 -1.96
CA ASP A 51 -11.22 -7.25 -3.33
C ASP A 51 -11.80 -8.31 -4.29
N SER A 52 -11.70 -9.60 -3.93
CA SER A 52 -12.27 -10.72 -4.68
C SER A 52 -13.53 -11.22 -3.99
N LYS A 53 -14.71 -10.89 -4.55
CA LYS A 53 -16.03 -11.21 -3.96
C LYS A 53 -16.64 -12.39 -4.67
N TRP A 54 -16.08 -13.58 -4.43
CA TRP A 54 -16.58 -14.81 -5.01
C TRP A 54 -16.18 -16.03 -4.17
N TYR A 55 -16.90 -17.12 -4.37
CA TYR A 55 -16.61 -18.44 -3.83
C TYR A 55 -16.52 -19.42 -4.98
N ALA A 56 -15.63 -20.38 -4.90
CA ALA A 56 -15.51 -21.47 -5.86
C ALA A 56 -15.15 -22.77 -5.15
N ASP A 57 -15.59 -23.90 -5.70
CA ASP A 57 -15.24 -25.24 -5.24
C ASP A 57 -13.74 -25.52 -5.45
N LYS A 58 -13.22 -26.46 -4.67
CA LYS A 58 -11.81 -26.88 -4.70
C LYS A 58 -11.27 -27.16 -6.12
N LYS A 59 -12.10 -27.71 -7.00
CA LYS A 59 -11.73 -28.08 -8.37
C LYS A 59 -11.52 -26.84 -9.26
N ASN A 60 -12.37 -25.82 -9.11
CA ASN A 60 -12.40 -24.64 -10.00
C ASN A 60 -11.68 -23.42 -9.40
N PHE A 61 -11.23 -23.52 -8.13
CA PHE A 61 -10.63 -22.39 -7.42
C PHE A 61 -9.34 -21.88 -8.10
N ALA A 62 -8.45 -22.81 -8.47
CA ALA A 62 -7.16 -22.46 -9.07
C ALA A 62 -7.32 -21.75 -10.41
N ASP A 63 -8.17 -22.24 -11.28
CA ASP A 63 -8.40 -21.65 -12.59
C ASP A 63 -9.03 -20.27 -12.47
N THR A 64 -10.01 -20.12 -11.59
CA THR A 64 -10.66 -18.82 -11.32
C THR A 64 -9.68 -17.79 -10.75
N LEU A 65 -8.79 -18.21 -9.85
CA LEU A 65 -7.76 -17.33 -9.27
C LEU A 65 -6.74 -16.86 -10.34
N ILE A 66 -6.31 -17.77 -11.22
CA ILE A 66 -5.39 -17.46 -12.32
C ILE A 66 -6.04 -16.49 -13.32
N GLU A 67 -7.32 -16.69 -13.66
CA GLU A 67 -8.07 -15.75 -14.50
C GLU A 67 -8.12 -14.35 -13.88
N ASP A 68 -8.47 -14.24 -12.60
CA ASP A 68 -8.55 -12.96 -11.90
C ASP A 68 -7.19 -12.25 -11.83
N HIS A 69 -6.12 -13.00 -11.60
CA HIS A 69 -4.77 -12.44 -11.60
C HIS A 69 -4.39 -11.85 -12.96
N LYS A 70 -4.63 -12.61 -14.05
CA LYS A 70 -4.38 -12.14 -15.42
C LYS A 70 -5.18 -10.89 -15.76
N ILE A 71 -6.46 -10.85 -15.39
CA ILE A 71 -7.34 -9.69 -15.59
C ILE A 71 -6.81 -8.46 -14.85
N ARG A 72 -6.44 -8.60 -13.57
CA ARG A 72 -5.91 -7.50 -12.76
C ARG A 72 -4.59 -6.97 -13.32
N GLU A 73 -3.66 -7.85 -13.67
CA GLU A 73 -2.36 -7.47 -14.22
C GLU A 73 -2.52 -6.74 -15.57
N PHE A 74 -3.34 -7.28 -16.45
CA PHE A 74 -3.62 -6.66 -17.75
C PHE A 74 -4.24 -5.27 -17.60
N LEU A 75 -5.29 -5.14 -16.77
CA LEU A 75 -5.96 -3.87 -16.54
C LEU A 75 -5.03 -2.85 -15.88
N LYS A 76 -4.22 -3.25 -14.90
CA LYS A 76 -3.27 -2.36 -14.24
C LYS A 76 -2.21 -1.83 -15.21
N LYS A 77 -1.65 -2.69 -16.06
CA LYS A 77 -0.67 -2.29 -17.09
C LYS A 77 -1.28 -1.33 -18.11
N LYS A 78 -2.46 -1.68 -18.65
CA LYS A 78 -3.10 -0.88 -19.70
C LYS A 78 -3.62 0.47 -19.22
N LEU A 79 -4.14 0.51 -17.99
CA LEU A 79 -4.76 1.70 -17.40
C LEU A 79 -3.82 2.44 -16.44
N TYR A 80 -2.51 2.24 -16.54
CA TYR A 80 -1.56 2.91 -15.65
C TYR A 80 -1.71 4.44 -15.68
N SER A 81 -1.90 5.03 -16.88
CA SER A 81 -2.11 6.48 -17.05
C SER A 81 -3.44 7.01 -16.49
N ALA A 82 -4.40 6.11 -16.26
CA ALA A 82 -5.69 6.45 -15.66
C ALA A 82 -5.65 6.55 -14.13
N ASN A 83 -4.53 6.24 -13.50
CA ASN A 83 -4.35 6.23 -12.04
C ASN A 83 -5.39 5.31 -11.36
N VAL A 84 -5.27 4.01 -11.62
CA VAL A 84 -6.15 2.98 -11.03
C VAL A 84 -5.63 2.61 -9.65
N SER A 85 -6.46 2.82 -8.62
CA SER A 85 -6.14 2.46 -7.23
C SER A 85 -6.32 0.96 -6.98
N LYS A 86 -7.55 0.46 -7.15
CA LYS A 86 -7.85 -0.95 -6.96
C LYS A 86 -8.86 -1.47 -7.97
N ILE A 87 -8.89 -2.79 -8.13
CA ILE A 87 -9.79 -3.52 -9.00
C ILE A 87 -10.51 -4.57 -8.15
N GLU A 88 -11.82 -4.43 -8.00
CA GLU A 88 -12.67 -5.42 -7.34
C GLU A 88 -13.27 -6.36 -8.40
N ILE A 89 -13.29 -7.66 -8.12
CA ILE A 89 -13.86 -8.68 -9.00
C ILE A 89 -14.94 -9.43 -8.23
N GLU A 90 -16.16 -9.37 -8.75
CA GLU A 90 -17.33 -10.08 -8.23
C GLU A 90 -17.75 -11.17 -9.21
N ARG A 91 -18.04 -12.36 -8.70
CA ARG A 91 -18.60 -13.48 -9.46
C ARG A 91 -19.87 -13.95 -8.77
N ALA A 92 -20.99 -13.28 -9.11
CA ALA A 92 -22.29 -13.57 -8.51
C ALA A 92 -22.96 -14.81 -9.12
N ALA A 93 -22.62 -15.11 -10.37
CA ALA A 93 -23.13 -16.28 -11.10
C ALA A 93 -21.99 -16.93 -11.88
N GLU A 94 -22.15 -18.19 -12.24
CA GLU A 94 -21.12 -18.95 -12.97
C GLU A 94 -20.72 -18.29 -14.30
N ASP A 95 -21.65 -17.64 -14.99
CA ASP A 95 -21.43 -17.05 -16.30
C ASP A 95 -21.14 -15.53 -16.31
N LYS A 96 -21.20 -14.87 -15.14
CA LYS A 96 -21.08 -13.41 -15.06
C LYS A 96 -19.95 -12.98 -14.16
N VAL A 97 -19.04 -12.17 -14.70
CA VAL A 97 -17.94 -11.54 -13.96
C VAL A 97 -18.13 -10.04 -14.00
N ARG A 98 -18.25 -9.41 -12.85
CA ARG A 98 -18.28 -7.96 -12.71
C ARG A 98 -16.93 -7.48 -12.22
N VAL A 99 -16.32 -6.57 -12.98
CA VAL A 99 -15.03 -5.95 -12.66
C VAL A 99 -15.27 -4.48 -12.37
N THR A 100 -15.11 -4.08 -11.12
CA THR A 100 -15.23 -2.68 -10.70
C THR A 100 -13.86 -2.05 -10.61
N ILE A 101 -13.61 -1.02 -11.41
CA ILE A 101 -12.33 -0.31 -11.50
C ILE A 101 -12.45 1.02 -10.75
N PHE A 102 -11.61 1.21 -9.72
CA PHE A 102 -11.52 2.48 -8.99
C PHE A 102 -10.40 3.33 -9.59
N THR A 103 -10.76 4.47 -10.17
CA THR A 103 -9.83 5.36 -10.88
C THR A 103 -10.02 6.82 -10.50
N ALA A 104 -8.92 7.59 -10.54
CA ALA A 104 -8.97 9.04 -10.38
C ALA A 104 -9.38 9.77 -11.67
N LYS A 105 -9.25 9.11 -12.84
CA LYS A 105 -9.54 9.70 -14.15
C LYS A 105 -10.52 8.82 -14.93
N PRO A 106 -11.82 8.79 -14.57
CA PRO A 106 -12.81 7.93 -15.23
C PRO A 106 -12.96 8.23 -16.71
N GLY A 107 -12.85 9.48 -17.12
CA GLY A 107 -12.94 9.87 -18.52
C GLY A 107 -11.91 9.23 -19.44
N TYR A 108 -10.71 8.95 -18.91
CA TYR A 108 -9.66 8.25 -19.65
C TYR A 108 -10.02 6.77 -19.93
N VAL A 109 -10.67 6.13 -18.97
CA VAL A 109 -11.09 4.71 -19.09
C VAL A 109 -12.31 4.56 -19.98
N ILE A 110 -13.26 5.48 -19.88
CA ILE A 110 -14.50 5.45 -20.68
C ILE A 110 -14.18 5.80 -22.14
N GLY A 111 -13.36 6.81 -22.36
CA GLY A 111 -13.04 7.35 -23.67
C GLY A 111 -14.18 8.14 -24.31
N LYS A 112 -13.97 8.63 -25.52
CA LYS A 112 -14.99 9.38 -26.27
C LYS A 112 -16.14 8.44 -26.67
N GLY A 113 -17.36 8.75 -26.18
CA GLY A 113 -18.55 7.97 -26.49
C GLY A 113 -18.54 6.52 -26.01
N GLY A 114 -17.68 6.16 -25.04
CA GLY A 114 -17.61 4.78 -24.54
C GLY A 114 -16.75 3.81 -25.39
N ALA A 115 -16.07 4.30 -26.43
CA ALA A 115 -15.31 3.44 -27.35
C ALA A 115 -14.15 2.68 -26.68
N GLU A 116 -13.48 3.32 -25.68
CA GLU A 116 -12.33 2.69 -25.01
C GLU A 116 -12.77 1.57 -24.04
N ILE A 117 -13.89 1.75 -23.33
CA ILE A 117 -14.41 0.71 -22.43
C ILE A 117 -14.90 -0.52 -23.23
N GLU A 118 -15.47 -0.34 -24.44
CA GLU A 118 -15.87 -1.46 -25.28
C GLU A 118 -14.65 -2.24 -25.81
N LYS A 119 -13.60 -1.55 -26.21
CA LYS A 119 -12.33 -2.18 -26.60
C LYS A 119 -11.73 -2.95 -25.41
N LEU A 120 -11.70 -2.33 -24.23
CA LEU A 120 -11.25 -2.97 -22.99
C LEU A 120 -12.04 -4.23 -22.69
N LYS A 121 -13.37 -4.17 -22.79
CA LYS A 121 -14.24 -5.33 -22.57
C LYS A 121 -13.90 -6.46 -23.52
N LYS A 122 -13.73 -6.19 -24.81
CA LYS A 122 -13.37 -7.20 -25.82
C LYS A 122 -11.99 -7.82 -25.58
N GLU A 123 -11.03 -7.05 -25.07
CA GLU A 123 -9.69 -7.57 -24.75
C GLU A 123 -9.69 -8.42 -23.47
N VAL A 124 -10.38 -7.96 -22.44
CA VAL A 124 -10.51 -8.73 -21.18
C VAL A 124 -11.32 -10.01 -21.41
N GLN A 125 -12.30 -9.98 -22.34
CA GLN A 125 -13.07 -11.17 -22.73
C GLN A 125 -12.21 -12.31 -23.29
N LYS A 126 -11.00 -12.03 -23.78
CA LYS A 126 -10.05 -13.06 -24.27
C LYS A 126 -9.46 -13.92 -23.15
N PHE A 127 -9.46 -13.42 -21.93
CA PHE A 127 -8.89 -14.13 -20.75
C PHE A 127 -9.88 -15.06 -20.07
N THR A 128 -11.18 -14.86 -20.31
CA THR A 128 -12.23 -15.67 -19.68
C THR A 128 -13.32 -16.03 -20.68
N LYS A 129 -13.93 -17.19 -20.50
CA LYS A 129 -15.09 -17.65 -21.28
C LYS A 129 -16.41 -17.04 -20.78
N ARG A 130 -16.39 -16.36 -19.63
CA ARG A 130 -17.58 -15.79 -18.95
C ARG A 130 -17.87 -14.38 -19.47
N ASN A 131 -19.11 -13.93 -19.36
CA ASN A 131 -19.52 -12.58 -19.73
C ASN A 131 -18.98 -11.55 -18.73
N ILE A 132 -18.25 -10.55 -19.24
CA ILE A 132 -17.64 -9.50 -18.41
C ILE A 132 -18.48 -8.24 -18.43
N PHE A 133 -18.70 -7.68 -17.24
CA PHE A 133 -19.25 -6.35 -17.01
C PHE A 133 -18.20 -5.49 -16.34
N ILE A 134 -17.92 -4.31 -16.89
CA ILE A 134 -16.95 -3.38 -16.35
C ILE A 134 -17.69 -2.16 -15.80
N ASP A 135 -17.56 -1.95 -14.50
CA ASP A 135 -18.08 -0.79 -13.80
C ASP A 135 -16.91 0.13 -13.41
N ILE A 136 -17.10 1.44 -13.53
CA ILE A 136 -16.08 2.43 -13.18
C ILE A 136 -16.57 3.25 -12.02
N LYS A 137 -15.75 3.30 -10.95
CA LYS A 137 -15.99 4.16 -9.78
C LYS A 137 -14.92 5.23 -9.69
N GLU A 138 -15.35 6.48 -9.59
CA GLU A 138 -14.45 7.61 -9.44
C GLU A 138 -13.95 7.77 -8.02
N ILE A 139 -12.63 8.06 -7.90
CA ILE A 139 -12.00 8.45 -6.65
C ILE A 139 -11.93 9.99 -6.61
N LYS A 140 -12.82 10.61 -5.84
CA LYS A 140 -12.94 12.07 -5.75
C LYS A 140 -11.68 12.77 -5.17
N ARG A 141 -10.92 12.08 -4.30
CA ARG A 141 -9.73 12.63 -3.63
C ARG A 141 -8.55 11.67 -3.80
N PRO A 142 -7.81 11.74 -4.93
CA PRO A 142 -6.70 10.83 -5.21
C PRO A 142 -5.55 10.96 -4.21
N ASP A 143 -5.30 12.16 -3.68
CA ASP A 143 -4.25 12.39 -2.68
C ASP A 143 -4.54 11.77 -1.30
N ARG A 144 -5.74 11.21 -1.11
CA ARG A 144 -6.14 10.50 0.10
C ARG A 144 -6.15 8.97 -0.08
N ASP A 145 -5.77 8.51 -1.27
CA ASP A 145 -5.65 7.10 -1.60
C ASP A 145 -4.18 6.68 -1.55
N ALA A 146 -3.85 5.70 -0.70
CA ALA A 146 -2.47 5.34 -0.44
C ALA A 146 -1.76 4.73 -1.67
N GLN A 147 -2.48 3.99 -2.51
CA GLN A 147 -1.92 3.38 -3.71
C GLN A 147 -1.56 4.45 -4.74
N LEU A 148 -2.44 5.42 -4.97
CA LEU A 148 -2.20 6.50 -5.94
C LEU A 148 -1.07 7.42 -5.48
N VAL A 149 -0.99 7.70 -4.18
CA VAL A 149 0.13 8.47 -3.61
C VAL A 149 1.45 7.71 -3.75
N ALA A 150 1.47 6.38 -3.51
CA ALA A 150 2.67 5.57 -3.69
C ALA A 150 3.14 5.58 -5.16
N GLU A 151 2.23 5.43 -6.12
CA GLU A 151 2.54 5.49 -7.55
C GLU A 151 3.01 6.89 -7.99
N SER A 152 2.43 7.96 -7.43
CA SER A 152 2.90 9.33 -7.69
C SER A 152 4.32 9.58 -7.19
N ILE A 153 4.68 9.02 -6.02
CA ILE A 153 6.05 9.07 -5.49
C ILE A 153 6.98 8.27 -6.40
N ALA A 154 6.60 7.05 -6.79
CA ALA A 154 7.39 6.19 -7.66
C ALA A 154 7.70 6.89 -9.01
N LEU A 155 6.69 7.46 -9.64
CA LEU A 155 6.84 8.23 -10.88
C LEU A 155 7.77 9.44 -10.71
N SER A 156 7.72 10.13 -9.56
CA SER A 156 8.63 11.24 -9.25
C SER A 156 10.08 10.77 -9.13
N LEU A 157 10.30 9.58 -8.56
CA LEU A 157 11.63 8.99 -8.44
C LEU A 157 12.18 8.54 -9.81
N GLU A 158 11.36 7.98 -10.68
CA GLU A 158 11.70 7.64 -12.07
C GLU A 158 12.10 8.89 -12.86
N ASN A 159 11.42 10.01 -12.63
CA ASN A 159 11.74 11.32 -13.18
C ASN A 159 12.95 11.99 -12.52
N ARG A 160 13.75 11.26 -11.74
CA ARG A 160 14.98 11.73 -11.07
C ARG A 160 14.77 12.87 -10.06
N VAL A 161 13.57 13.02 -9.51
CA VAL A 161 13.32 13.93 -8.40
C VAL A 161 13.97 13.38 -7.13
N SER A 162 14.59 14.23 -6.33
CA SER A 162 15.15 13.80 -5.04
C SER A 162 14.08 13.17 -4.17
N PHE A 163 14.36 11.98 -3.61
CA PHE A 163 13.43 11.23 -2.79
C PHE A 163 12.89 12.04 -1.60
N ARG A 164 13.72 12.93 -1.01
CA ARG A 164 13.31 13.80 0.10
C ARG A 164 12.23 14.78 -0.32
N ILE A 165 12.39 15.39 -1.50
CA ILE A 165 11.42 16.34 -2.06
C ILE A 165 10.14 15.61 -2.44
N ALA A 166 10.24 14.47 -3.14
CA ALA A 166 9.10 13.66 -3.55
C ALA A 166 8.24 13.23 -2.35
N LEU A 167 8.87 12.72 -1.27
CA LEU A 167 8.18 12.34 -0.05
C LEU A 167 7.50 13.52 0.64
N LYS A 168 8.22 14.61 0.89
CA LYS A 168 7.65 15.80 1.55
C LYS A 168 6.49 16.41 0.77
N GLN A 169 6.61 16.49 -0.56
CA GLN A 169 5.57 17.01 -1.42
C GLN A 169 4.30 16.14 -1.39
N ALA A 170 4.46 14.82 -1.47
CA ALA A 170 3.34 13.88 -1.36
C ALA A 170 2.65 14.00 0.01
N MET A 171 3.42 14.04 1.10
CA MET A 171 2.89 14.20 2.46
C MET A 171 2.09 15.48 2.61
N SER A 172 2.64 16.62 2.17
CA SER A 172 1.96 17.93 2.23
C SER A 172 0.62 17.90 1.46
N ARG A 173 0.57 17.29 0.26
CA ARG A 173 -0.68 17.15 -0.51
C ARG A 173 -1.71 16.30 0.24
N THR A 174 -1.28 15.17 0.78
CA THR A 174 -2.17 14.25 1.52
C THR A 174 -2.74 14.91 2.78
N MET A 175 -1.92 15.63 3.55
CA MET A 175 -2.40 16.37 4.73
C MET A 175 -3.38 17.48 4.36
N LYS A 176 -3.12 18.22 3.28
CA LYS A 176 -4.05 19.23 2.73
C LYS A 176 -5.36 18.62 2.25
N SER A 177 -5.37 17.38 1.76
CA SER A 177 -6.59 16.68 1.33
C SER A 177 -7.47 16.19 2.51
N GLY A 178 -7.02 16.38 3.76
CA GLY A 178 -7.76 16.07 4.98
C GLY A 178 -7.49 14.68 5.55
N ALA A 179 -6.30 14.13 5.31
CA ALA A 179 -5.83 12.95 6.05
C ALA A 179 -5.40 13.36 7.46
N LEU A 180 -5.59 12.48 8.45
CA LEU A 180 -5.19 12.71 9.85
C LEU A 180 -3.72 12.35 10.11
N GLY A 181 -3.13 11.57 9.24
CA GLY A 181 -1.72 11.23 9.29
C GLY A 181 -1.27 10.45 8.07
N ILE A 182 -0.01 10.60 7.74
CA ILE A 182 0.66 9.88 6.65
C ILE A 182 2.04 9.41 7.09
N LYS A 183 2.42 8.22 6.67
CA LYS A 183 3.78 7.70 6.70
C LYS A 183 4.15 7.21 5.31
N ALA A 184 5.24 7.72 4.79
CA ALA A 184 5.79 7.28 3.52
C ALA A 184 7.23 6.78 3.72
N ALA A 185 7.55 5.63 3.17
CA ALA A 185 8.86 5.00 3.25
C ALA A 185 9.35 4.65 1.85
N VAL A 186 10.63 4.90 1.61
CA VAL A 186 11.31 4.50 0.37
C VAL A 186 12.52 3.67 0.75
N SER A 187 12.73 2.56 0.04
CA SER A 187 13.84 1.62 0.28
C SER A 187 14.50 1.21 -1.02
N GLY A 188 15.81 1.02 -0.97
CA GLY A 188 16.65 0.67 -2.11
C GLY A 188 17.90 1.55 -2.21
N ARG A 189 18.48 1.67 -3.40
CA ARG A 189 19.65 2.51 -3.70
C ARG A 189 19.26 3.97 -3.85
N LEU A 190 18.97 4.64 -2.74
CA LEU A 190 18.48 6.02 -2.72
C LEU A 190 19.52 7.00 -3.28
N GLY A 191 19.13 7.74 -4.32
CA GLY A 191 20.03 8.68 -5.00
C GLY A 191 21.18 8.03 -5.76
N GLY A 192 21.13 6.72 -6.06
CA GLY A 192 22.16 5.97 -6.74
C GLY A 192 23.30 5.48 -5.82
N ALA A 193 23.13 5.53 -4.51
CA ALA A 193 24.11 5.01 -3.55
C ALA A 193 24.37 3.51 -3.75
N ASP A 194 25.61 3.05 -3.53
CA ASP A 194 25.96 1.64 -3.71
C ASP A 194 25.30 0.75 -2.66
N ILE A 195 25.21 1.24 -1.43
CA ILE A 195 24.56 0.52 -0.33
C ILE A 195 23.07 0.94 -0.26
N ALA A 196 22.19 -0.05 -0.35
CA ALA A 196 20.78 0.16 -0.18
C ALA A 196 20.42 0.56 1.26
N ARG A 197 19.51 1.51 1.40
CA ARG A 197 18.99 1.93 2.70
C ARG A 197 17.50 2.20 2.63
N SER A 198 16.86 2.28 3.80
CA SER A 198 15.44 2.63 3.92
C SER A 198 15.33 3.94 4.67
N GLU A 199 14.58 4.87 4.10
CA GLU A 199 14.24 6.14 4.75
C GLU A 199 12.73 6.31 4.79
N PHE A 200 12.22 6.86 5.88
CA PHE A 200 10.80 7.13 6.03
C PHE A 200 10.58 8.50 6.68
N TYR A 201 9.47 9.10 6.31
CA TYR A 201 8.95 10.32 6.95
C TYR A 201 7.52 10.07 7.39
N SER A 202 7.12 10.70 8.48
CA SER A 202 5.75 10.60 9.00
C SER A 202 5.28 11.97 9.48
N GLU A 203 3.99 12.24 9.28
CA GLU A 203 3.33 13.46 9.71
C GLU A 203 1.92 13.09 10.24
N GLY A 204 1.54 13.68 11.38
CA GLY A 204 0.30 13.34 12.06
C GLY A 204 0.39 12.01 12.82
N THR A 205 -0.76 11.44 13.18
CA THR A 205 -0.89 10.20 13.93
C THR A 205 -1.24 9.03 13.01
N ILE A 206 -0.61 7.86 13.24
CA ILE A 206 -0.88 6.63 12.47
C ILE A 206 -0.95 5.45 13.44
N PRO A 207 -2.12 5.18 14.02
CA PRO A 207 -2.30 4.11 15.00
C PRO A 207 -2.40 2.75 14.30
N LEU A 208 -1.27 2.16 13.92
CA LEU A 208 -1.22 0.89 13.16
C LEU A 208 -1.84 -0.28 13.92
N GLN A 209 -1.75 -0.27 15.25
CA GLN A 209 -2.26 -1.35 16.10
C GLN A 209 -3.78 -1.26 16.35
N THR A 210 -4.39 -0.07 16.19
CA THR A 210 -5.81 0.14 16.45
C THR A 210 -6.63 -0.42 15.29
N LEU A 211 -7.41 -1.48 15.52
CA LEU A 211 -8.19 -2.16 14.48
C LEU A 211 -9.32 -1.29 13.89
N ARG A 212 -9.93 -0.43 14.73
CA ARG A 212 -10.98 0.51 14.29
C ARG A 212 -10.46 1.69 13.47
N ALA A 213 -9.13 1.90 13.43
CA ALA A 213 -8.54 2.96 12.63
C ALA A 213 -8.56 2.59 11.13
N ASP A 214 -9.16 3.44 10.30
CA ASP A 214 -9.15 3.28 8.84
C ASP A 214 -7.80 3.72 8.29
N ILE A 215 -6.91 2.75 8.11
CA ILE A 215 -5.59 2.94 7.52
C ILE A 215 -5.59 2.34 6.13
N ASP A 216 -5.29 3.18 5.16
CA ASP A 216 -5.06 2.78 3.79
C ASP A 216 -3.58 2.49 3.56
N TYR A 217 -3.26 1.49 2.75
CA TYR A 217 -1.91 1.06 2.47
C TYR A 217 -1.69 0.93 0.97
N GLY A 218 -0.61 1.53 0.49
CA GLY A 218 -0.19 1.45 -0.90
C GLY A 218 1.26 1.00 -1.02
N PHE A 219 1.53 0.22 -2.06
CA PHE A 219 2.86 -0.21 -2.44
C PHE A 219 3.08 0.05 -3.93
N ALA A 220 4.22 0.63 -4.26
CA ALA A 220 4.64 0.85 -5.63
C ALA A 220 6.14 0.61 -5.76
N GLU A 221 6.56 0.21 -6.96
CA GLU A 221 7.97 0.09 -7.32
C GLU A 221 8.30 1.18 -8.36
N ALA A 222 9.43 1.85 -8.17
CA ALA A 222 9.99 2.79 -9.13
C ALA A 222 11.18 2.14 -9.84
N ASP A 223 11.13 2.11 -11.17
CA ASP A 223 12.19 1.57 -12.00
C ASP A 223 13.22 2.68 -12.31
N THR A 224 14.36 2.62 -11.62
CA THR A 224 15.45 3.59 -11.82
C THR A 224 16.63 2.95 -12.54
N THR A 225 17.51 3.79 -13.10
CA THR A 225 18.74 3.31 -13.76
C THR A 225 19.66 2.51 -12.84
N TYR A 226 19.55 2.70 -11.53
CA TYR A 226 20.35 2.01 -10.50
C TYR A 226 19.66 0.78 -9.90
N GLY A 227 18.45 0.45 -10.36
CA GLY A 227 17.63 -0.65 -9.85
C GLY A 227 16.28 -0.19 -9.35
N LYS A 228 15.50 -1.12 -8.80
CA LYS A 228 14.16 -0.84 -8.28
C LYS A 228 14.19 -0.21 -6.90
N LEU A 229 13.36 0.80 -6.70
CA LEU A 229 13.09 1.40 -5.39
C LEU A 229 11.67 1.00 -4.94
N GLY A 230 11.55 0.45 -3.74
CA GLY A 230 10.25 0.13 -3.15
C GLY A 230 9.69 1.33 -2.40
N VAL A 231 8.47 1.73 -2.72
CA VAL A 231 7.73 2.80 -2.05
C VAL A 231 6.56 2.20 -1.27
N LYS A 232 6.46 2.51 0.02
CA LYS A 232 5.35 2.09 0.90
C LYS A 232 4.71 3.32 1.52
N VAL A 233 3.39 3.42 1.44
CA VAL A 233 2.63 4.55 1.99
C VAL A 233 1.51 4.04 2.88
N TRP A 234 1.35 4.67 4.04
CA TRP A 234 0.25 4.46 4.98
C TRP A 234 -0.47 5.78 5.18
N ILE A 235 -1.78 5.81 4.99
CA ILE A 235 -2.60 7.00 5.18
C ILE A 235 -3.69 6.68 6.19
N TYR A 236 -3.74 7.47 7.26
CA TYR A 236 -4.78 7.38 8.26
C TYR A 236 -5.94 8.31 7.91
N LYS A 237 -7.12 7.74 7.71
CA LYS A 237 -8.34 8.44 7.29
C LYS A 237 -9.27 8.81 8.45
N GLY A 238 -9.08 8.20 9.62
CA GLY A 238 -9.90 8.38 10.82
C GLY A 238 -10.32 7.05 11.44
N GLU A 239 -11.15 7.09 12.47
CA GLU A 239 -11.71 5.89 13.11
C GLU A 239 -13.10 5.57 12.57
N VAL A 240 -13.36 4.28 12.37
CA VAL A 240 -14.67 3.76 12.04
C VAL A 240 -15.28 3.17 13.30
N LEU A 241 -16.24 3.88 13.88
CA LEU A 241 -16.99 3.41 15.04
C LEU A 241 -18.23 2.63 14.56
N PRO A 242 -18.64 1.57 15.27
CA PRO A 242 -19.89 0.89 14.95
C PRO A 242 -21.04 1.87 15.11
N ALA A 243 -21.95 1.90 14.14
CA ALA A 243 -23.16 2.69 14.25
C ALA A 243 -23.93 2.29 15.51
N LYS A 244 -24.26 3.26 16.37
CA LYS A 244 -25.15 3.00 17.49
C LYS A 244 -26.46 2.47 16.93
N LYS A 245 -26.80 1.21 17.17
CA LYS A 245 -28.16 0.72 16.93
C LYS A 245 -29.06 1.53 17.83
N ASN A 246 -29.85 2.44 17.26
CA ASN A 246 -30.91 3.11 17.99
C ASN A 246 -31.82 2.01 18.52
N LYS A 247 -31.85 1.87 19.82
CA LYS A 247 -32.85 1.08 20.54
C LYS A 247 -34.15 1.92 20.55
N GLU A 248 -34.72 2.17 19.42
CA GLU A 248 -36.10 2.64 19.28
C GLU A 248 -36.96 1.42 18.92
N GLY A 249 -37.71 0.95 19.88
CA GLY A 249 -38.74 -0.05 19.63
C GLY A 249 -38.80 -1.21 20.62
N SER A 250 -38.82 -0.94 21.93
CA SER A 250 -39.38 -1.88 22.89
C SER A 250 -40.11 -1.15 24.01
N GLU A 251 -41.12 -0.38 23.63
CA GLU A 251 -42.21 -0.01 24.52
C GLU A 251 -43.49 -0.05 23.69
N LYS A 252 -44.12 -1.22 23.65
CA LYS A 252 -45.57 -1.40 23.64
C LYS A 252 -45.87 -2.87 23.93
#